data_23d268a83519336164cdd32ff5f6fbe6
#
_entry.id   23d268a83519336164cdd32ff5f6fbe6
#
_cell.length_a   1.000
_cell.length_b   1.000
_cell.length_c   1.000
_cell.angle_alpha   90.00
_cell.angle_beta   90.00
_cell.angle_gamma   90.00
#
_symmetry.space_group_name_H-M   'P 1'
#
loop_
_entity.id
_entity.type
_entity.pdbx_description
1 polymer ?
#
loop_
_entity_poly.entity_id
_entity_poly.type
_entity_poly.pdbx_seq_one_letter_code
_entity_poly.pdbx_strand_id
1 'polypeptide(L)'
;MGGQYKITGDKFPRMRPARRRGRLAFAGVACATVLGVLGWGTLQLIDVFTGGDEASAASTAACRATPARASASPAAVTVPKPAQVTVNVLNATTRKGLAQQTADELKKRGFRIGEVTNAPAQFDKKVDGSGVLLGPAAALKGSLPVLGTQLPAAERRTDAARKGATLDLIIGNGFKGLAERADADAALARMAAPQPTSAAEKKDC
;
A
#
# COMPACT_ATOMS: atom_id res chain seq x y z
N MET A 1 48.24 -58.71 -20.17
CA MET A 1 47.76 -58.45 -21.53
C MET A 1 47.10 -57.06 -21.56
N GLY A 2 47.88 -56.07 -22.04
CA GLY A 2 47.39 -54.68 -22.08
C GLY A 2 46.91 -54.38 -23.50
N GLY A 3 45.60 -54.24 -23.67
CA GLY A 3 44.98 -53.81 -24.92
C GLY A 3 45.19 -52.31 -25.17
N GLN A 4 45.93 -51.94 -26.20
CA GLN A 4 46.05 -50.54 -26.61
C GLN A 4 44.84 -50.16 -27.43
N TYR A 5 44.08 -49.21 -26.90
CA TYR A 5 42.92 -48.63 -27.59
C TYR A 5 43.38 -47.46 -28.49
N LYS A 6 43.27 -47.68 -29.82
CA LYS A 6 43.63 -46.67 -30.84
C LYS A 6 42.37 -45.84 -31.18
N ILE A 7 42.33 -44.58 -30.77
CA ILE A 7 41.23 -43.65 -31.11
C ILE A 7 41.53 -43.09 -32.51
N THR A 8 40.81 -43.56 -33.51
CA THR A 8 40.79 -43.02 -34.87
C THR A 8 39.48 -42.27 -35.09
N GLY A 9 39.49 -40.92 -34.91
CA GLY A 9 38.35 -40.10 -35.20
C GLY A 9 38.78 -38.68 -35.57
N ASP A 10 38.76 -38.36 -36.86
CA ASP A 10 39.12 -37.06 -37.44
C ASP A 10 38.01 -35.99 -37.33
N LYS A 11 37.07 -36.11 -36.40
CA LYS A 11 35.99 -35.12 -36.25
C LYS A 11 36.11 -34.40 -34.93
N PHE A 12 36.89 -33.32 -34.93
CA PHE A 12 36.84 -32.36 -33.84
C PHE A 12 35.55 -31.53 -33.94
N PRO A 13 34.68 -31.51 -32.92
CA PRO A 13 33.51 -30.62 -32.92
C PRO A 13 33.97 -29.16 -32.82
N ARG A 14 33.85 -28.42 -33.90
CA ARG A 14 34.09 -26.97 -33.91
C ARG A 14 32.94 -26.30 -33.20
N MET A 15 33.16 -25.76 -32.00
CA MET A 15 32.24 -24.90 -31.33
C MET A 15 32.05 -23.61 -32.14
N ARG A 16 30.87 -23.42 -32.71
CA ARG A 16 30.52 -22.18 -33.40
C ARG A 16 30.36 -21.09 -32.35
N PRO A 17 31.07 -19.94 -32.43
CA PRO A 17 30.87 -18.85 -31.52
C PRO A 17 29.42 -18.31 -31.66
N ALA A 18 28.70 -18.23 -30.55
CA ALA A 18 27.34 -17.69 -30.50
C ALA A 18 27.36 -16.26 -31.05
N ARG A 19 26.52 -15.99 -32.04
CA ARG A 19 26.39 -14.67 -32.69
C ARG A 19 26.04 -13.62 -31.68
N ARG A 20 26.97 -12.74 -31.31
CA ARG A 20 26.82 -11.61 -30.38
C ARG A 20 25.81 -10.56 -30.87
N ARG A 21 25.34 -10.65 -32.12
CA ARG A 21 24.40 -9.70 -32.72
C ARG A 21 23.02 -9.62 -32.00
N GLY A 22 22.54 -10.73 -31.43
CA GLY A 22 21.30 -10.73 -30.63
C GLY A 22 21.42 -9.91 -29.34
N ARG A 23 22.56 -9.97 -28.65
CA ARG A 23 22.77 -9.19 -27.42
C ARG A 23 22.82 -7.69 -27.65
N LEU A 24 23.40 -7.26 -28.79
CA LEU A 24 23.42 -5.83 -29.17
C LEU A 24 22.02 -5.32 -29.54
N ALA A 25 21.22 -6.16 -30.23
CA ALA A 25 19.82 -5.81 -30.52
C ALA A 25 18.97 -5.69 -29.25
N PHE A 26 19.13 -6.63 -28.29
CA PHE A 26 18.44 -6.55 -27.00
C PHE A 26 18.88 -5.33 -26.17
N ALA A 27 20.18 -5.00 -26.18
CA ALA A 27 20.68 -3.81 -25.50
C ALA A 27 20.11 -2.51 -26.10
N GLY A 28 20.01 -2.44 -27.44
CA GLY A 28 19.41 -1.29 -28.13
C GLY A 28 17.94 -1.08 -27.79
N VAL A 29 17.14 -2.16 -27.78
CA VAL A 29 15.72 -2.09 -27.40
C VAL A 29 15.57 -1.70 -25.93
N ALA A 30 16.38 -2.26 -25.02
CA ALA A 30 16.34 -1.91 -23.61
C ALA A 30 16.68 -0.42 -23.35
N CYS A 31 17.68 0.14 -24.05
CA CYS A 31 17.99 1.56 -23.94
C CYS A 31 16.86 2.46 -24.48
N ALA A 32 16.23 2.08 -25.59
CA ALA A 32 15.13 2.84 -26.16
C ALA A 32 13.89 2.86 -25.25
N THR A 33 13.57 1.74 -24.61
CA THR A 33 12.46 1.67 -23.63
C THR A 33 12.73 2.51 -22.39
N VAL A 34 13.94 2.47 -21.84
CA VAL A 34 14.31 3.30 -20.67
C VAL A 34 14.24 4.79 -21.00
N LEU A 35 14.75 5.21 -22.15
CA LEU A 35 14.65 6.61 -22.58
C LEU A 35 13.21 7.05 -22.86
N GLY A 36 12.36 6.16 -23.38
CA GLY A 36 10.94 6.43 -23.60
C GLY A 36 10.19 6.62 -22.29
N VAL A 37 10.43 5.77 -21.29
CA VAL A 37 9.79 5.89 -19.97
C VAL A 37 10.27 7.12 -19.21
N LEU A 38 11.56 7.45 -19.27
CA LEU A 38 12.11 8.66 -18.65
C LEU A 38 11.58 9.93 -19.33
N GLY A 39 11.49 9.95 -20.67
CA GLY A 39 10.95 11.10 -21.42
C GLY A 39 9.46 11.31 -21.14
N TRP A 40 8.66 10.25 -21.12
CA TRP A 40 7.24 10.32 -20.80
C TRP A 40 7.01 10.72 -19.34
N GLY A 41 7.80 10.18 -18.40
CA GLY A 41 7.68 10.51 -16.99
C GLY A 41 8.03 11.96 -16.67
N THR A 42 9.04 12.54 -17.34
CA THR A 42 9.38 13.96 -17.17
C THR A 42 8.31 14.89 -17.72
N LEU A 43 7.67 14.54 -18.85
CA LEU A 43 6.55 15.33 -19.37
C LEU A 43 5.34 15.35 -18.41
N GLN A 44 5.01 14.21 -17.82
CA GLN A 44 3.93 14.14 -16.81
C GLN A 44 4.28 14.90 -15.53
N LEU A 45 5.55 14.91 -15.14
CA LEU A 45 5.98 15.65 -13.95
C LEU A 45 5.89 17.16 -14.17
N ILE A 46 6.24 17.64 -15.36
CA ILE A 46 6.12 19.06 -15.74
C ILE A 46 4.64 19.48 -15.74
N ASP A 47 3.75 18.67 -16.31
CA ASP A 47 2.31 18.95 -16.36
C ASP A 47 1.67 19.05 -14.96
N VAL A 48 2.15 18.22 -14.01
CA VAL A 48 1.68 18.25 -12.61
C VAL A 48 2.26 19.45 -11.83
N PHE A 49 3.50 19.85 -12.11
CA PHE A 49 4.17 20.92 -11.33
C PHE A 49 4.04 22.32 -11.91
N THR A 50 3.86 22.46 -13.23
CA THR A 50 3.72 23.77 -13.86
C THR A 50 2.28 24.19 -14.12
N GLY A 51 1.27 23.37 -13.73
CA GLY A 51 -0.15 23.69 -13.90
C GLY A 51 -0.38 24.37 -15.23
N GLY A 52 -0.76 23.61 -16.27
CA GLY A 52 -0.87 24.13 -17.64
C GLY A 52 -1.70 25.42 -17.74
N ASP A 53 -1.07 26.54 -17.61
CA ASP A 53 -1.58 27.85 -17.99
C ASP A 53 -1.11 28.13 -19.41
N GLU A 54 -1.90 27.71 -20.36
CA GLU A 54 -1.80 28.26 -21.71
C GLU A 54 -2.29 29.71 -21.72
N ALA A 55 -1.35 30.62 -21.74
CA ALA A 55 -1.59 32.00 -22.09
C ALA A 55 -2.09 32.09 -23.54
N SER A 56 -3.36 32.36 -23.73
CA SER A 56 -3.89 32.89 -24.96
C SER A 56 -4.60 34.23 -24.71
N ALA A 57 -4.04 35.26 -25.29
CA ALA A 57 -4.53 36.62 -25.25
C ALA A 57 -5.87 36.75 -25.96
N ALA A 58 -6.65 37.70 -25.40
CA ALA A 58 -7.68 38.53 -26.06
C ALA A 58 -8.95 37.86 -26.62
N SER A 59 -10.06 38.01 -25.92
CA SER A 59 -11.15 38.84 -26.42
C SER A 59 -12.28 38.98 -25.42
N THR A 60 -12.69 40.20 -25.24
CA THR A 60 -13.89 40.68 -24.53
C THR A 60 -15.18 40.01 -24.97
N ALA A 61 -16.07 39.86 -23.98
CA ALA A 61 -17.52 39.83 -24.07
C ALA A 61 -18.23 38.47 -23.86
N ALA A 62 -19.20 38.62 -23.01
CA ALA A 62 -20.37 37.74 -22.80
C ALA A 62 -20.26 36.74 -21.62
N CYS A 63 -20.73 37.19 -20.47
CA CYS A 63 -21.26 36.35 -19.44
C CYS A 63 -22.39 35.44 -19.97
N ARG A 64 -22.02 34.27 -20.44
CA ARG A 64 -22.99 33.20 -20.76
C ARG A 64 -22.85 32.14 -19.68
N ALA A 65 -23.87 32.02 -18.87
CA ALA A 65 -23.98 30.98 -17.84
C ALA A 65 -23.85 29.64 -18.54
N THR A 66 -22.67 29.03 -18.43
CA THR A 66 -22.44 27.62 -18.75
C THR A 66 -22.90 26.80 -17.53
N PRO A 67 -23.68 25.72 -17.71
CA PRO A 67 -24.07 24.91 -16.56
C PRO A 67 -22.81 24.38 -15.90
N ALA A 68 -22.68 24.65 -14.61
CA ALA A 68 -21.59 24.21 -13.77
C ALA A 68 -21.37 22.71 -13.99
N ARG A 69 -20.27 22.38 -14.69
CA ARG A 69 -19.71 21.04 -14.69
C ARG A 69 -19.43 20.75 -13.22
N ALA A 70 -20.20 19.84 -12.63
CA ALA A 70 -20.04 19.44 -11.26
C ALA A 70 -18.56 19.04 -11.08
N SER A 71 -17.77 19.94 -10.49
CA SER A 71 -16.46 19.60 -9.95
C SER A 71 -16.71 18.44 -9.03
N ALA A 72 -16.19 17.26 -9.38
CA ALA A 72 -16.23 16.10 -8.51
C ALA A 72 -15.59 16.55 -7.20
N SER A 73 -16.42 16.85 -6.22
CA SER A 73 -15.99 17.12 -4.86
C SER A 73 -15.08 15.95 -4.47
N PRO A 74 -13.88 16.15 -3.94
CA PRO A 74 -13.02 15.06 -3.52
C PRO A 74 -13.89 14.16 -2.64
N ALA A 75 -14.07 12.91 -3.04
CA ALA A 75 -14.93 11.97 -2.35
C ALA A 75 -14.53 11.97 -0.89
N ALA A 76 -15.42 12.46 -0.02
CA ALA A 76 -15.21 12.49 1.40
C ALA A 76 -14.84 11.06 1.82
N VAL A 77 -13.64 10.87 2.35
CA VAL A 77 -13.18 9.56 2.81
C VAL A 77 -14.11 9.16 3.95
N THR A 78 -15.10 8.35 3.63
CA THR A 78 -16.04 7.88 4.63
C THR A 78 -15.31 6.92 5.56
N VAL A 79 -15.10 7.35 6.82
CA VAL A 79 -14.48 6.53 7.85
C VAL A 79 -15.44 5.37 8.18
N PRO A 80 -15.07 4.11 7.95
CA PRO A 80 -15.96 3.00 8.24
C PRO A 80 -16.17 2.84 9.75
N LYS A 81 -17.38 2.44 10.14
CA LYS A 81 -17.65 2.09 11.53
C LYS A 81 -16.91 0.80 11.91
N PRO A 82 -16.51 0.58 13.18
CA PRO A 82 -15.88 -0.67 13.63
C PRO A 82 -16.60 -1.94 13.17
N ALA A 83 -17.94 -1.94 13.17
CA ALA A 83 -18.77 -3.06 12.71
C ALA A 83 -18.62 -3.42 11.20
N GLN A 84 -18.02 -2.55 10.42
CA GLN A 84 -17.74 -2.77 9.00
C GLN A 84 -16.31 -3.27 8.76
N VAL A 85 -15.47 -3.28 9.81
CA VAL A 85 -14.07 -3.66 9.72
C VAL A 85 -13.91 -5.10 10.24
N THR A 86 -13.46 -5.98 9.37
CA THR A 86 -13.12 -7.37 9.72
C THR A 86 -11.63 -7.47 10.03
N VAL A 87 -11.29 -8.04 11.18
CA VAL A 87 -9.93 -8.12 11.69
C VAL A 87 -9.56 -9.57 12.01
N ASN A 88 -8.50 -10.09 11.41
CA ASN A 88 -7.83 -11.28 11.86
C ASN A 88 -6.85 -10.91 12.98
N VAL A 89 -6.76 -11.72 14.02
CA VAL A 89 -5.86 -11.46 15.15
C VAL A 89 -4.82 -12.58 15.21
N LEU A 90 -3.57 -12.20 14.96
CA LEU A 90 -2.46 -13.12 14.80
C LEU A 90 -1.42 -12.91 15.90
N ASN A 91 -1.08 -13.97 16.62
CA ASN A 91 -0.08 -13.90 17.70
C ASN A 91 1.32 -14.18 17.17
N ALA A 92 2.19 -13.18 17.16
CA ALA A 92 3.62 -13.34 16.82
C ALA A 92 4.53 -13.42 18.04
N THR A 93 3.97 -13.73 19.23
CA THR A 93 4.73 -13.81 20.47
C THR A 93 4.80 -15.23 21.02
N THR A 94 5.60 -15.45 22.04
CA THR A 94 5.65 -16.72 22.78
C THR A 94 4.53 -16.84 23.82
N ARG A 95 3.78 -15.75 24.09
CA ARG A 95 2.71 -15.74 25.09
C ARG A 95 1.45 -16.36 24.52
N LYS A 96 0.92 -17.37 25.21
CA LYS A 96 -0.30 -18.07 24.77
C LYS A 96 -1.57 -17.27 25.10
N GLY A 97 -2.59 -17.43 24.28
CA GLY A 97 -3.93 -16.85 24.51
C GLY A 97 -4.08 -15.36 24.19
N LEU A 98 -3.00 -14.64 23.86
CA LEU A 98 -3.07 -13.20 23.57
C LEU A 98 -3.97 -12.87 22.38
N ALA A 99 -3.88 -13.66 21.31
CA ALA A 99 -4.73 -13.40 20.14
C ALA A 99 -6.22 -13.53 20.49
N GLN A 100 -6.59 -14.56 21.26
CA GLN A 100 -7.97 -14.77 21.68
C GLN A 100 -8.47 -13.63 22.57
N GLN A 101 -7.70 -13.27 23.59
CA GLN A 101 -8.05 -12.16 24.49
C GLN A 101 -8.22 -10.84 23.75
N THR A 102 -7.30 -10.54 22.81
CA THR A 102 -7.37 -9.32 21.99
C THR A 102 -8.56 -9.36 21.04
N ALA A 103 -8.86 -10.51 20.45
CA ALA A 103 -10.02 -10.68 19.58
C ALA A 103 -11.34 -10.46 20.34
N ASP A 104 -11.46 -11.03 21.54
CA ASP A 104 -12.64 -10.88 22.39
C ASP A 104 -12.84 -9.40 22.79
N GLU A 105 -11.74 -8.70 23.08
CA GLU A 105 -11.80 -7.26 23.41
C GLU A 105 -12.19 -6.42 22.20
N LEU A 106 -11.62 -6.67 21.01
CA LEU A 106 -12.02 -6.00 19.77
C LEU A 106 -13.49 -6.24 19.41
N LYS A 107 -13.97 -7.48 19.64
CA LYS A 107 -15.37 -7.83 19.46
C LYS A 107 -16.29 -7.00 20.38
N LYS A 108 -15.92 -6.83 21.66
CA LYS A 108 -16.64 -5.98 22.62
C LYS A 108 -16.65 -4.50 22.18
N ARG A 109 -15.64 -4.06 21.40
CA ARG A 109 -15.54 -2.71 20.82
C ARG A 109 -16.26 -2.59 19.46
N GLY A 110 -16.95 -3.66 19.04
CA GLY A 110 -17.80 -3.66 17.86
C GLY A 110 -17.11 -4.05 16.55
N PHE A 111 -15.85 -4.49 16.56
CA PHE A 111 -15.19 -5.00 15.37
C PHE A 111 -15.69 -6.42 14.99
N ARG A 112 -15.66 -6.72 13.71
CA ARG A 112 -15.87 -8.10 13.25
C ARG A 112 -14.56 -8.85 13.35
N ILE A 113 -14.60 -10.01 14.02
CA ILE A 113 -13.42 -10.88 14.13
C ILE A 113 -13.48 -11.94 13.05
N GLY A 114 -12.40 -12.05 12.30
CA GLY A 114 -12.17 -13.12 11.33
C GLY A 114 -11.40 -14.27 11.97
N GLU A 115 -10.19 -14.55 11.48
CA GLU A 115 -9.34 -15.60 11.96
C GLU A 115 -8.59 -15.19 13.24
N VAL A 116 -8.46 -16.13 14.19
CA VAL A 116 -7.67 -15.96 15.42
C VAL A 116 -6.69 -17.13 15.53
N THR A 117 -5.42 -16.83 15.26
CA THR A 117 -4.39 -17.87 15.16
C THR A 117 -2.99 -17.32 15.49
N ASN A 118 -1.96 -18.15 15.30
CA ASN A 118 -0.58 -17.70 15.39
C ASN A 118 -0.17 -17.00 14.08
N ALA A 119 0.75 -16.06 14.19
CA ALA A 119 1.30 -15.37 13.03
C ALA A 119 2.10 -16.35 12.15
N PRO A 120 2.08 -16.16 10.83
CA PRO A 120 2.89 -16.94 9.91
C PRO A 120 4.40 -16.75 10.18
N ALA A 121 5.22 -17.69 9.76
CA ALA A 121 6.66 -17.78 10.05
C ALA A 121 7.46 -16.50 9.74
N GLN A 122 6.98 -15.70 8.81
CA GLN A 122 7.61 -14.40 8.47
C GLN A 122 7.49 -13.36 9.59
N PHE A 123 6.47 -13.46 10.46
CA PHE A 123 6.22 -12.56 11.59
C PHE A 123 6.44 -13.24 12.95
N ASP A 124 6.39 -14.58 13.01
CA ASP A 124 6.51 -15.33 14.28
C ASP A 124 7.78 -14.92 15.03
N LYS A 125 7.62 -14.41 16.25
CA LYS A 125 8.70 -13.92 17.14
C LYS A 125 9.61 -12.81 16.56
N LYS A 126 9.20 -12.18 15.45
CA LYS A 126 9.99 -11.16 14.75
C LYS A 126 9.39 -9.74 14.84
N VAL A 127 8.32 -9.59 15.59
CA VAL A 127 7.65 -8.30 15.81
C VAL A 127 7.99 -7.83 17.21
N ASP A 128 8.98 -6.93 17.33
CA ASP A 128 9.47 -6.46 18.63
C ASP A 128 8.56 -5.40 19.26
N GLY A 129 7.90 -4.57 18.43
CA GLY A 129 6.96 -3.54 18.88
C GLY A 129 5.65 -4.08 19.43
N SER A 130 4.69 -3.18 19.68
CA SER A 130 3.35 -3.56 20.15
C SER A 130 2.59 -4.43 19.14
N GLY A 131 2.85 -4.26 17.85
CA GLY A 131 2.24 -5.05 16.79
C GLY A 131 2.34 -4.40 15.43
N VAL A 132 1.82 -5.10 14.43
CA VAL A 132 1.72 -4.64 13.06
C VAL A 132 0.26 -4.72 12.60
N LEU A 133 -0.24 -3.65 12.02
CA LEU A 133 -1.53 -3.60 11.35
C LEU A 133 -1.29 -3.74 9.85
N LEU A 134 -1.73 -4.83 9.26
CA LEU A 134 -1.52 -5.14 7.86
C LEU A 134 -2.85 -5.17 7.12
N GLY A 135 -2.92 -4.49 5.98
CA GLY A 135 -4.13 -4.47 5.15
C GLY A 135 -3.84 -4.21 3.68
N PRO A 136 -4.85 -4.27 2.81
CA PRO A 136 -4.70 -3.87 1.43
C PRO A 136 -4.42 -2.37 1.31
N ALA A 137 -3.83 -1.94 0.21
CA ALA A 137 -3.53 -0.51 -0.03
C ALA A 137 -4.79 0.38 0.08
N ALA A 138 -5.95 -0.11 -0.34
CA ALA A 138 -7.22 0.60 -0.23
C ALA A 138 -7.65 0.88 1.22
N ALA A 139 -7.19 0.09 2.19
CA ALA A 139 -7.51 0.26 3.60
C ALA A 139 -6.77 1.43 4.27
N LEU A 140 -5.74 1.98 3.62
CA LEU A 140 -4.85 2.98 4.21
C LEU A 140 -5.57 4.25 4.68
N LYS A 141 -6.60 4.68 3.95
CA LYS A 141 -7.37 5.89 4.26
C LYS A 141 -8.68 5.62 5.00
N GLY A 142 -9.01 4.36 5.25
CA GLY A 142 -10.29 3.94 5.84
C GLY A 142 -10.12 3.02 7.04
N SER A 143 -10.19 1.72 6.82
CA SER A 143 -10.24 0.72 7.89
C SER A 143 -8.94 0.56 8.69
N LEU A 144 -7.76 0.75 8.10
CA LEU A 144 -6.48 0.71 8.82
C LEU A 144 -6.36 1.81 9.89
N PRO A 145 -6.66 3.09 9.62
CA PRO A 145 -6.72 4.11 10.66
C PRO A 145 -7.72 3.80 11.77
N VAL A 146 -8.91 3.27 11.42
CA VAL A 146 -9.93 2.88 12.41
C VAL A 146 -9.40 1.79 13.35
N LEU A 147 -8.76 0.75 12.83
CA LEU A 147 -8.12 -0.26 13.66
C LEU A 147 -6.93 0.32 14.44
N GLY A 148 -6.21 1.27 13.85
CA GLY A 148 -5.08 1.95 14.49
C GLY A 148 -5.44 2.75 15.74
N THR A 149 -6.69 3.15 15.93
CA THR A 149 -7.15 3.78 17.19
C THR A 149 -7.09 2.81 18.36
N GLN A 150 -7.21 1.51 18.09
CA GLN A 150 -7.19 0.48 19.12
C GLN A 150 -5.77 0.11 19.55
N LEU A 151 -4.78 0.31 18.70
CA LEU A 151 -3.37 0.07 18.99
C LEU A 151 -2.50 1.16 18.33
N PRO A 152 -2.45 2.37 18.92
CA PRO A 152 -1.75 3.52 18.32
C PRO A 152 -0.25 3.28 18.09
N ALA A 153 0.38 2.48 18.95
CA ALA A 153 1.80 2.15 18.87
C ALA A 153 2.13 1.03 17.86
N ALA A 154 1.13 0.49 17.16
CA ALA A 154 1.36 -0.51 16.12
C ALA A 154 1.87 0.13 14.83
N GLU A 155 2.78 -0.57 14.18
CA GLU A 155 3.24 -0.20 12.85
C GLU A 155 2.13 -0.49 11.82
N ARG A 156 1.87 0.46 10.93
CA ARG A 156 0.88 0.28 9.85
C ARG A 156 1.61 -0.08 8.57
N ARG A 157 1.24 -1.22 7.99
CA ARG A 157 1.78 -1.69 6.72
C ARG A 157 0.65 -2.00 5.74
N THR A 158 0.92 -1.81 4.47
CA THR A 158 0.02 -2.22 3.39
C THR A 158 0.70 -3.28 2.52
N ASP A 159 -0.10 -4.21 2.03
CA ASP A 159 0.31 -5.21 1.07
C ASP A 159 -0.54 -5.06 -0.19
N ALA A 160 0.09 -4.66 -1.29
CA ALA A 160 -0.58 -4.44 -2.56
C ALA A 160 -1.08 -5.74 -3.21
N ALA A 161 -0.52 -6.90 -2.84
CA ALA A 161 -0.95 -8.20 -3.34
C ALA A 161 -2.26 -8.67 -2.68
N ARG A 162 -2.64 -8.09 -1.53
CA ARG A 162 -3.86 -8.47 -0.81
C ARG A 162 -5.10 -7.97 -1.52
N LYS A 163 -5.98 -8.91 -1.81
CA LYS A 163 -7.32 -8.64 -2.32
C LYS A 163 -8.33 -8.80 -1.18
N GLY A 164 -9.28 -7.87 -1.07
CA GLY A 164 -10.30 -7.91 -0.01
C GLY A 164 -10.11 -6.82 1.04
N ALA A 165 -11.06 -6.72 1.97
CA ALA A 165 -11.13 -5.65 2.96
C ALA A 165 -10.69 -6.07 4.38
N THR A 166 -10.28 -7.33 4.56
CA THR A 166 -9.88 -7.86 5.87
C THR A 166 -8.51 -7.34 6.29
N LEU A 167 -8.39 -6.94 7.54
CA LEU A 167 -7.15 -6.48 8.15
C LEU A 167 -6.56 -7.57 9.04
N ASP A 168 -5.23 -7.58 9.18
CA ASP A 168 -4.57 -8.41 10.18
C ASP A 168 -4.00 -7.50 11.27
N LEU A 169 -4.29 -7.84 12.51
CA LEU A 169 -3.61 -7.35 13.69
C LEU A 169 -2.61 -8.42 14.13
N ILE A 170 -1.34 -8.18 13.91
CA ILE A 170 -0.23 -9.07 14.30
C ILE A 170 0.33 -8.56 15.62
N ILE A 171 0.12 -9.30 16.69
CA ILE A 171 0.54 -8.95 18.06
C ILE A 171 2.04 -9.18 18.20
N GLY A 172 2.78 -8.15 18.63
CA GLY A 172 4.22 -8.20 18.83
C GLY A 172 4.65 -8.41 20.29
N ASN A 173 5.94 -8.60 20.51
CA ASN A 173 6.52 -8.87 21.82
C ASN A 173 6.30 -7.73 22.83
N GLY A 174 6.28 -6.47 22.34
CA GLY A 174 6.02 -5.28 23.15
C GLY A 174 4.54 -5.01 23.46
N PHE A 175 3.63 -5.90 23.07
CA PHE A 175 2.20 -5.71 23.31
C PHE A 175 1.86 -5.79 24.81
N LYS A 176 1.24 -4.73 25.31
CA LYS A 176 0.77 -4.62 26.70
C LYS A 176 -0.75 -4.69 26.83
N GLY A 177 -1.46 -4.44 25.71
CA GLY A 177 -2.92 -4.36 25.66
C GLY A 177 -3.35 -3.40 24.53
N LEU A 178 -4.64 -3.38 24.25
CA LEU A 178 -5.24 -2.34 23.42
C LEU A 178 -5.24 -1.01 24.18
N ALA A 179 -5.34 0.11 23.47
CA ALA A 179 -5.55 1.43 24.07
C ALA A 179 -6.79 1.42 24.98
N GLU A 180 -6.85 2.33 25.95
CA GLU A 180 -8.05 2.49 26.76
C GLU A 180 -9.25 2.78 25.87
N ARG A 181 -10.40 2.24 26.26
CA ARG A 181 -11.61 2.34 25.43
C ARG A 181 -12.01 3.80 25.21
N ALA A 182 -11.91 4.62 26.24
CA ALA A 182 -12.24 6.04 26.15
C ALA A 182 -11.36 6.77 25.12
N ASP A 183 -10.05 6.47 25.11
CA ASP A 183 -9.09 7.07 24.18
C ASP A 183 -9.34 6.62 22.76
N ALA A 184 -9.60 5.33 22.56
CA ALA A 184 -9.91 4.77 21.26
C ALA A 184 -11.20 5.34 20.68
N ASP A 185 -12.25 5.45 21.50
CA ASP A 185 -13.54 6.02 21.12
C ASP A 185 -13.41 7.53 20.80
N ALA A 186 -12.63 8.28 21.59
CA ALA A 186 -12.34 9.68 21.31
C ALA A 186 -11.55 9.85 19.99
N ALA A 187 -10.60 8.96 19.70
CA ALA A 187 -9.87 8.98 18.46
C ALA A 187 -10.77 8.65 17.24
N LEU A 188 -11.67 7.69 17.37
CA LEU A 188 -12.68 7.37 16.36
C LEU A 188 -13.61 8.54 16.10
N ALA A 189 -14.08 9.22 17.15
CA ALA A 189 -14.94 10.39 17.04
C ALA A 189 -14.25 11.53 16.28
N ARG A 190 -12.97 11.79 16.56
CA ARG A 190 -12.19 12.81 15.83
C ARG A 190 -12.03 12.47 14.35
N MET A 191 -11.88 11.20 14.01
CA MET A 191 -11.77 10.76 12.62
C MET A 191 -13.11 10.86 11.87
N ALA A 192 -14.23 10.67 12.57
CA ALA A 192 -15.57 10.76 12.01
C ALA A 192 -16.07 12.21 11.91
N ALA A 193 -15.46 13.15 12.63
CA ALA A 193 -15.82 14.56 12.57
C ALA A 193 -15.52 15.11 11.15
N PRO A 194 -16.42 15.94 10.59
CA PRO A 194 -16.15 16.63 9.33
C PRO A 194 -14.83 17.40 9.48
N GLN A 195 -13.84 17.10 8.65
CA GLN A 195 -12.66 17.94 8.62
C GLN A 195 -13.09 19.32 8.12
N PRO A 196 -12.73 20.41 8.81
CA PRO A 196 -12.93 21.73 8.26
C PRO A 196 -12.18 21.76 6.93
N THR A 197 -12.94 21.84 5.84
CA THR A 197 -12.34 22.23 4.56
C THR A 197 -11.66 23.55 4.86
N SER A 198 -10.33 23.61 4.66
CA SER A 198 -9.63 24.87 4.79
C SER A 198 -10.35 25.83 3.86
N ALA A 199 -11.15 26.70 4.45
CA ALA A 199 -11.80 27.77 3.73
C ALA A 199 -10.67 28.52 3.05
N ALA A 200 -10.75 28.55 1.73
CA ALA A 200 -9.87 29.37 0.94
C ALA A 200 -9.78 30.73 1.63
N GLU A 201 -8.56 31.10 2.01
CA GLU A 201 -8.23 32.41 2.49
C GLU A 201 -8.81 33.40 1.48
N LYS A 202 -9.90 34.09 1.87
CA LYS A 202 -10.40 35.23 1.12
C LYS A 202 -9.26 36.23 1.10
N LYS A 203 -8.51 36.29 0.00
CA LYS A 203 -7.80 37.49 -0.32
C LYS A 203 -8.84 38.57 -0.56
N ASP A 204 -9.05 39.40 0.43
CA ASP A 204 -9.71 40.67 0.25
C ASP A 204 -8.82 41.47 -0.74
N CYS A 205 -9.38 41.80 -1.89
CA CYS A 205 -8.86 42.82 -2.78
C CYS A 205 -9.20 44.20 -2.23
#